data_d1d3f07a4bdf65cc58045eda644f3428
#
_entry.id   d1d3f07a4bdf65cc58045eda644f3428
#
_cell.length_a   1.000
_cell.length_b   1.000
_cell.length_c   1.000
_cell.angle_alpha   90.00
_cell.angle_beta   90.00
_cell.angle_gamma   90.00
#
_symmetry.space_group_name_H-M   'P 1'
#
loop_
_entity.id
_entity.type
_entity.pdbx_description
1 polymer ?
#
loop_
_entity_poly.entity_id
_entity_poly.type
_entity_poly.pdbx_seq_one_letter_code
_entity_poly.pdbx_strand_id
1 'polypeptide(L)'
;LLVDTYDTLKSGVPNAIRVFQEMRAAGIPLTFYGIRLDSGDLAYLSKKARRMLDEAGFPDAVISASNDLDEYLIESLKAQGAAITSWGVGTNLITAKDNPAFGGVYKLAAVMGEDGSFIPKIKLSENSEKVTNPGNKKIYRVYERETGKIKADLICLVDEVFSEDEPLLLFDPSEPWKKTKLPAGSFTLRELLVPVFKDGKCCYESPRVMDIRSYCMKEQDTLWDETKRFVNPHQVYVDLSRKLYDTKIELLDQMS
;
A
#
# COMPACT_ATOMS: atom_id res chain seq x y z
N LEU A 1 26.83 -2.61 -16.03
CA LEU A 1 27.61 -3.82 -16.31
C LEU A 1 27.34 -4.88 -15.25
N LEU A 2 27.03 -6.14 -15.64
CA LEU A 2 26.96 -7.29 -14.74
C LEU A 2 28.37 -7.71 -14.36
N VAL A 3 28.66 -7.88 -13.05
CA VAL A 3 30.04 -8.02 -12.57
C VAL A 3 30.31 -9.29 -11.77
N ASP A 4 29.30 -10.14 -11.59
CA ASP A 4 29.38 -11.34 -10.73
C ASP A 4 29.35 -12.67 -11.48
N THR A 5 29.66 -12.66 -12.79
CA THR A 5 29.73 -13.90 -13.60
C THR A 5 30.84 -14.83 -13.12
N TYR A 6 31.97 -14.31 -12.67
CA TYR A 6 33.12 -15.09 -12.18
C TYR A 6 33.49 -14.66 -10.75
N ASP A 7 34.39 -13.69 -10.61
CA ASP A 7 34.78 -13.11 -9.31
C ASP A 7 34.46 -11.63 -9.30
N THR A 8 33.48 -11.25 -8.48
CA THR A 8 32.96 -9.88 -8.43
C THR A 8 34.05 -8.88 -8.08
N LEU A 9 34.85 -9.14 -7.04
CA LEU A 9 35.81 -8.17 -6.50
C LEU A 9 37.19 -8.22 -7.18
N LYS A 10 37.61 -9.40 -7.67
CA LYS A 10 38.94 -9.55 -8.30
C LYS A 10 38.92 -9.30 -9.81
N SER A 11 37.77 -9.49 -10.47
CA SER A 11 37.66 -9.32 -11.93
C SER A 11 36.50 -8.42 -12.36
N GLY A 12 35.28 -8.65 -11.88
CA GLY A 12 34.10 -7.96 -12.37
C GLY A 12 34.12 -6.44 -12.15
N VAL A 13 34.26 -6.00 -10.89
CA VAL A 13 34.33 -4.56 -10.56
C VAL A 13 35.59 -3.90 -11.13
N PRO A 14 36.80 -4.49 -11.07
CA PRO A 14 37.97 -3.92 -11.75
C PRO A 14 37.80 -3.75 -13.26
N ASN A 15 37.19 -4.73 -13.94
CA ASN A 15 36.91 -4.61 -15.37
C ASN A 15 35.88 -3.51 -15.67
N ALA A 16 34.83 -3.37 -14.85
CA ALA A 16 33.87 -2.27 -14.98
C ALA A 16 34.54 -0.90 -14.82
N ILE A 17 35.40 -0.76 -13.82
CA ILE A 17 36.19 0.47 -13.60
C ILE A 17 37.06 0.79 -14.82
N ARG A 18 37.76 -0.21 -15.38
CA ARG A 18 38.56 -0.04 -16.60
C ARG A 18 37.70 0.46 -17.76
N VAL A 19 36.55 -0.13 -18.01
CA VAL A 19 35.63 0.31 -19.07
C VAL A 19 35.18 1.75 -18.85
N PHE A 20 34.84 2.15 -17.62
CA PHE A 20 34.46 3.54 -17.33
C PHE A 20 35.62 4.52 -17.55
N GLN A 21 36.86 4.12 -17.23
CA GLN A 21 38.06 4.92 -17.50
C GLN A 21 38.29 5.07 -19.02
N GLU A 22 38.17 4.00 -19.80
CA GLU A 22 38.30 4.00 -21.26
C GLU A 22 37.23 4.89 -21.90
N MET A 23 35.97 4.81 -21.45
CA MET A 23 34.87 5.67 -21.94
C MET A 23 35.16 7.14 -21.65
N ARG A 24 35.62 7.47 -20.42
CA ARG A 24 36.00 8.84 -20.03
C ARG A 24 37.15 9.37 -20.89
N ALA A 25 38.17 8.56 -21.12
CA ALA A 25 39.32 8.92 -21.96
C ALA A 25 38.93 9.14 -23.43
N ALA A 26 37.95 8.39 -23.92
CA ALA A 26 37.40 8.55 -25.27
C ALA A 26 36.41 9.71 -25.41
N GLY A 27 36.13 10.47 -24.34
CA GLY A 27 35.16 11.56 -24.35
C GLY A 27 33.71 11.11 -24.43
N ILE A 28 33.41 9.83 -24.13
CA ILE A 28 32.06 9.28 -24.10
C ILE A 28 31.37 9.73 -22.81
N PRO A 29 30.21 10.40 -22.86
CA PRO A 29 29.55 10.88 -21.66
C PRO A 29 29.01 9.73 -20.80
N LEU A 30 29.34 9.74 -19.51
CA LEU A 30 28.82 8.81 -18.50
C LEU A 30 27.61 9.45 -17.80
N THR A 31 26.45 9.46 -18.44
CA THR A 31 25.22 10.08 -17.91
C THR A 31 24.46 9.17 -16.95
N PHE A 32 24.37 7.89 -17.26
CA PHE A 32 23.82 6.86 -16.37
C PHE A 32 24.64 5.58 -16.55
N TYR A 33 25.40 5.23 -15.54
CA TYR A 33 26.34 4.11 -15.59
C TYR A 33 26.46 3.46 -14.21
N GLY A 34 26.89 2.20 -14.19
CA GLY A 34 27.07 1.47 -12.94
C GLY A 34 27.27 -0.01 -13.13
N ILE A 35 27.20 -0.72 -12.02
CA ILE A 35 27.35 -2.17 -11.95
C ILE A 35 26.04 -2.81 -11.46
N ARG A 36 25.86 -4.08 -11.81
CA ARG A 36 24.78 -4.93 -11.32
C ARG A 36 25.36 -6.12 -10.58
N LEU A 37 24.83 -6.36 -9.38
CA LEU A 37 25.08 -7.53 -8.54
C LEU A 37 23.82 -8.40 -8.55
N ASP A 38 23.93 -9.67 -8.89
CA ASP A 38 22.83 -10.63 -9.02
C ASP A 38 23.04 -11.88 -8.14
N SER A 39 24.16 -11.99 -7.46
CA SER A 39 24.53 -13.17 -6.67
C SER A 39 25.43 -12.86 -5.48
N GLY A 40 25.55 -13.83 -4.56
CA GLY A 40 26.39 -13.73 -3.38
C GLY A 40 25.80 -12.87 -2.27
N ASP A 41 26.65 -12.44 -1.33
CA ASP A 41 26.28 -11.53 -0.25
C ASP A 41 26.19 -10.09 -0.78
N LEU A 42 24.98 -9.67 -1.16
CA LEU A 42 24.76 -8.35 -1.77
C LEU A 42 25.14 -7.18 -0.84
N ALA A 43 24.97 -7.33 0.48
CA ALA A 43 25.35 -6.28 1.42
C ALA A 43 26.87 -6.12 1.49
N TYR A 44 27.58 -7.21 1.61
CA TYR A 44 29.06 -7.21 1.63
C TYR A 44 29.62 -6.74 0.30
N LEU A 45 29.18 -7.34 -0.81
CA LEU A 45 29.71 -7.05 -2.16
C LEU A 45 29.45 -5.60 -2.56
N SER A 46 28.25 -5.07 -2.30
CA SER A 46 27.92 -3.67 -2.64
C SER A 46 28.80 -2.66 -1.88
N LYS A 47 29.05 -2.90 -0.59
CA LYS A 47 29.95 -2.03 0.21
C LYS A 47 31.39 -2.06 -0.28
N LYS A 48 31.88 -3.24 -0.68
CA LYS A 48 33.23 -3.37 -1.25
C LYS A 48 33.31 -2.74 -2.64
N ALA A 49 32.34 -3.02 -3.51
CA ALA A 49 32.29 -2.43 -4.84
C ALA A 49 32.16 -0.90 -4.80
N ARG A 50 31.35 -0.36 -3.88
CA ARG A 50 31.22 1.10 -3.70
C ARG A 50 32.56 1.75 -3.36
N ARG A 51 33.31 1.16 -2.44
CA ARG A 51 34.64 1.65 -2.07
C ARG A 51 35.60 1.62 -3.26
N MET A 52 35.63 0.52 -4.03
CA MET A 52 36.49 0.41 -5.22
C MET A 52 36.12 1.43 -6.30
N LEU A 53 34.83 1.68 -6.52
CA LEU A 53 34.35 2.69 -7.47
C LEU A 53 34.72 4.11 -7.02
N ASP A 54 34.60 4.42 -5.73
CA ASP A 54 34.96 5.73 -5.16
C ASP A 54 36.46 6.00 -5.29
N GLU A 55 37.30 5.03 -4.90
CA GLU A 55 38.74 5.10 -5.02
C GLU A 55 39.22 5.27 -6.47
N ALA A 56 38.48 4.73 -7.42
CA ALA A 56 38.73 4.89 -8.86
C ALA A 56 38.16 6.19 -9.47
N GLY A 57 37.51 7.04 -8.67
CA GLY A 57 36.95 8.33 -9.10
C GLY A 57 35.59 8.24 -9.79
N PHE A 58 34.74 7.24 -9.42
CA PHE A 58 33.39 7.04 -9.90
C PHE A 58 32.34 7.01 -8.78
N PRO A 59 32.24 8.08 -7.95
CA PRO A 59 31.31 8.12 -6.83
C PRO A 59 29.83 8.09 -7.29
N ASP A 60 29.54 8.56 -8.51
CA ASP A 60 28.20 8.62 -9.08
C ASP A 60 27.74 7.31 -9.76
N ALA A 61 28.64 6.31 -9.85
CA ALA A 61 28.30 5.02 -10.44
C ALA A 61 27.21 4.33 -9.61
N VAL A 62 26.12 3.93 -10.27
CA VAL A 62 25.00 3.23 -9.65
C VAL A 62 25.43 1.79 -9.31
N ILE A 63 25.04 1.31 -8.14
CA ILE A 63 25.07 -0.13 -7.80
C ILE A 63 23.64 -0.63 -7.81
N SER A 64 23.34 -1.46 -8.79
CA SER A 64 22.04 -2.14 -8.91
C SER A 64 22.15 -3.55 -8.36
N ALA A 65 21.13 -3.98 -7.62
CA ALA A 65 20.98 -5.37 -7.18
C ALA A 65 19.74 -6.01 -7.79
N SER A 66 19.83 -7.32 -8.01
CA SER A 66 18.73 -8.19 -8.44
C SER A 66 18.88 -9.55 -7.74
N ASN A 67 18.17 -10.57 -8.19
CA ASN A 67 18.11 -11.92 -7.60
C ASN A 67 17.05 -12.05 -6.51
N ASP A 68 15.84 -12.47 -6.92
CA ASP A 68 14.70 -12.81 -6.06
C ASP A 68 14.41 -11.81 -4.92
N LEU A 69 14.62 -10.54 -5.22
CA LEU A 69 14.38 -9.46 -4.27
C LEU A 69 12.88 -9.35 -3.94
N ASP A 70 12.63 -9.09 -2.67
CA ASP A 70 11.34 -8.71 -2.12
C ASP A 70 11.51 -7.56 -1.11
N GLU A 71 10.42 -7.07 -0.54
CA GLU A 71 10.42 -5.99 0.42
C GLU A 71 11.20 -6.32 1.69
N TYR A 72 11.16 -7.56 2.16
CA TYR A 72 11.84 -8.00 3.39
C TYR A 72 13.36 -8.05 3.18
N LEU A 73 13.79 -8.61 2.04
CA LEU A 73 15.21 -8.67 1.71
C LEU A 73 15.77 -7.26 1.48
N ILE A 74 15.04 -6.38 0.80
CA ILE A 74 15.45 -4.99 0.57
C ILE A 74 15.56 -4.24 1.91
N GLU A 75 14.59 -4.39 2.81
CA GLU A 75 14.65 -3.80 4.16
C GLU A 75 15.88 -4.28 4.92
N SER A 76 16.14 -5.59 4.93
CA SER A 76 17.29 -6.20 5.56
C SER A 76 18.62 -5.69 4.97
N LEU A 77 18.76 -5.63 3.64
CA LEU A 77 19.94 -5.12 2.97
C LEU A 77 20.20 -3.64 3.31
N LYS A 78 19.16 -2.82 3.37
CA LYS A 78 19.26 -1.41 3.80
C LYS A 78 19.68 -1.30 5.26
N ALA A 79 19.12 -2.10 6.16
CA ALA A 79 19.50 -2.14 7.57
C ALA A 79 20.97 -2.57 7.77
N GLN A 80 21.50 -3.44 6.91
CA GLN A 80 22.91 -3.84 6.89
C GLN A 80 23.84 -2.78 6.28
N GLY A 81 23.33 -1.66 5.81
CA GLY A 81 24.09 -0.59 5.16
C GLY A 81 24.61 -0.97 3.78
N ALA A 82 23.87 -1.78 3.02
CA ALA A 82 24.20 -2.08 1.63
C ALA A 82 24.27 -0.80 0.80
N ALA A 83 25.30 -0.66 -0.02
CA ALA A 83 25.50 0.50 -0.88
C ALA A 83 24.77 0.34 -2.24
N ILE A 84 23.52 -0.07 -2.18
CA ILE A 84 22.67 -0.32 -3.36
C ILE A 84 21.70 0.84 -3.53
N THR A 85 21.63 1.40 -4.73
CA THR A 85 20.80 2.55 -5.06
C THR A 85 19.73 2.26 -6.11
N SER A 86 19.80 1.07 -6.74
CA SER A 86 18.83 0.61 -7.74
C SER A 86 18.49 -0.86 -7.49
N TRP A 87 17.21 -1.22 -7.62
CA TRP A 87 16.69 -2.54 -7.29
C TRP A 87 15.94 -3.13 -8.48
N GLY A 88 16.40 -4.28 -8.96
CA GLY A 88 15.72 -5.06 -9.99
C GLY A 88 14.81 -6.10 -9.35
N VAL A 89 13.57 -5.70 -9.01
CA VAL A 89 12.58 -6.60 -8.41
C VAL A 89 11.74 -7.23 -9.51
N GLY A 90 11.82 -8.53 -9.65
CA GLY A 90 11.19 -9.29 -10.74
C GLY A 90 10.05 -10.19 -10.26
N THR A 91 10.32 -11.48 -10.17
CA THR A 91 9.34 -12.55 -9.93
C THR A 91 8.43 -12.28 -8.72
N ASN A 92 9.00 -11.92 -7.58
CA ASN A 92 8.24 -11.70 -6.35
C ASN A 92 7.22 -10.57 -6.49
N LEU A 93 7.58 -9.50 -7.22
CA LEU A 93 6.68 -8.37 -7.48
C LEU A 93 5.59 -8.73 -8.49
N ILE A 94 5.96 -9.29 -9.67
CA ILE A 94 5.00 -9.50 -10.76
C ILE A 94 4.00 -10.62 -10.46
N THR A 95 4.38 -11.59 -9.64
CA THR A 95 3.49 -12.68 -9.21
C THR A 95 2.74 -12.36 -7.92
N ALA A 96 3.05 -11.24 -7.24
CA ALA A 96 2.58 -10.97 -5.87
C ALA A 96 2.76 -12.20 -4.97
N LYS A 97 3.99 -12.73 -4.89
CA LYS A 97 4.34 -14.07 -4.40
C LYS A 97 3.65 -14.48 -3.10
N ASP A 98 3.54 -13.57 -2.15
CA ASP A 98 2.95 -13.87 -0.84
C ASP A 98 1.42 -13.92 -0.88
N ASN A 99 0.79 -13.24 -1.85
CA ASN A 99 -0.65 -13.19 -2.00
C ASN A 99 -1.04 -13.09 -3.50
N PRO A 100 -0.80 -14.15 -4.29
CA PRO A 100 -0.89 -14.12 -5.76
C PRO A 100 -2.32 -14.06 -6.30
N ALA A 101 -3.33 -14.22 -5.44
CA ALA A 101 -4.72 -14.24 -5.85
C ALA A 101 -5.60 -13.47 -4.87
N PHE A 102 -6.47 -12.60 -5.40
CA PHE A 102 -7.52 -11.94 -4.64
C PHE A 102 -8.82 -12.72 -4.80
N GLY A 103 -9.35 -13.25 -3.68
CA GLY A 103 -10.65 -13.89 -3.65
C GLY A 103 -11.76 -12.86 -3.87
N GLY A 104 -12.47 -12.95 -4.99
CA GLY A 104 -13.66 -12.14 -5.25
C GLY A 104 -14.90 -12.72 -4.57
N VAL A 105 -15.67 -11.87 -3.87
CA VAL A 105 -16.95 -12.24 -3.26
C VAL A 105 -18.00 -11.21 -3.64
N TYR A 106 -19.15 -11.69 -4.12
CA TYR A 106 -20.31 -10.86 -4.40
C TYR A 106 -21.50 -11.33 -3.54
N LYS A 107 -22.11 -10.42 -2.79
CA LYS A 107 -23.24 -10.72 -1.91
C LYS A 107 -24.27 -9.61 -1.97
N LEU A 108 -25.56 -10.03 -2.00
CA LEU A 108 -26.68 -9.11 -1.92
C LEU A 108 -26.67 -8.40 -0.57
N ALA A 109 -26.70 -7.07 -0.59
CA ALA A 109 -26.72 -6.23 0.61
C ALA A 109 -28.00 -5.39 0.72
N ALA A 110 -28.69 -5.12 -0.38
CA ALA A 110 -29.97 -4.42 -0.40
C ALA A 110 -30.73 -4.74 -1.68
N VAL A 111 -32.04 -4.57 -1.66
CA VAL A 111 -32.93 -4.54 -2.85
C VAL A 111 -33.63 -3.20 -2.87
N MET A 112 -33.99 -2.72 -4.05
CA MET A 112 -34.82 -1.52 -4.20
C MET A 112 -36.27 -1.85 -3.97
N GLY A 113 -36.94 -1.14 -3.08
CA GLY A 113 -38.37 -1.19 -2.86
C GLY A 113 -39.17 -0.48 -3.97
N GLU A 114 -40.49 -0.65 -3.98
CA GLU A 114 -41.40 -0.01 -4.95
C GLU A 114 -41.40 1.53 -4.81
N ASP A 115 -41.10 2.02 -3.61
CA ASP A 115 -40.98 3.45 -3.27
C ASP A 115 -39.59 4.04 -3.62
N GLY A 116 -38.68 3.24 -4.18
CA GLY A 116 -37.31 3.64 -4.49
C GLY A 116 -36.33 3.62 -3.28
N SER A 117 -36.80 3.22 -2.09
CA SER A 117 -35.93 3.04 -0.92
C SER A 117 -35.11 1.76 -1.02
N PHE A 118 -33.95 1.72 -0.35
CA PHE A 118 -33.15 0.49 -0.25
C PHE A 118 -33.57 -0.33 0.97
N ILE A 119 -34.13 -1.52 0.73
CA ILE A 119 -34.46 -2.49 1.76
C ILE A 119 -33.19 -3.31 2.06
N PRO A 120 -32.60 -3.20 3.26
CA PRO A 120 -31.36 -3.88 3.58
C PRO A 120 -31.54 -5.40 3.61
N LYS A 121 -30.52 -6.13 3.18
CA LYS A 121 -30.45 -7.59 3.18
C LYS A 121 -29.14 -8.04 3.81
N ILE A 122 -29.18 -9.17 4.50
CA ILE A 122 -28.02 -9.76 5.14
C ILE A 122 -27.89 -11.22 4.74
N LYS A 123 -26.66 -11.70 4.61
CA LYS A 123 -26.38 -13.12 4.48
C LYS A 123 -25.74 -13.62 5.78
N LEU A 124 -26.31 -14.62 6.40
CA LEU A 124 -25.75 -15.31 7.56
C LEU A 124 -24.64 -16.28 7.13
N SER A 125 -23.70 -16.50 8.01
CA SER A 125 -22.63 -17.48 7.87
C SER A 125 -22.23 -17.99 9.26
N GLU A 126 -21.85 -19.26 9.37
CA GLU A 126 -21.26 -19.82 10.59
C GLU A 126 -19.96 -19.10 11.01
N ASN A 127 -19.23 -18.56 10.04
CA ASN A 127 -18.08 -17.69 10.32
C ASN A 127 -18.58 -16.23 10.40
N SER A 128 -18.45 -15.62 11.57
CA SER A 128 -18.87 -14.23 11.85
C SER A 128 -18.21 -13.21 10.92
N GLU A 129 -16.96 -13.41 10.51
CA GLU A 129 -16.24 -12.55 9.56
C GLU A 129 -16.88 -12.56 8.15
N LYS A 130 -17.66 -13.59 7.82
CA LYS A 130 -18.36 -13.72 6.54
C LYS A 130 -19.79 -13.18 6.59
N VAL A 131 -20.26 -12.72 7.73
CA VAL A 131 -21.56 -12.03 7.86
C VAL A 131 -21.46 -10.67 7.20
N THR A 132 -22.33 -10.40 6.23
CA THR A 132 -22.27 -9.15 5.45
C THR A 132 -22.79 -7.95 6.23
N ASN A 133 -22.30 -6.77 5.91
CA ASN A 133 -22.91 -5.52 6.37
C ASN A 133 -24.05 -5.15 5.41
N PRO A 134 -25.30 -4.98 5.89
CA PRO A 134 -26.48 -4.77 5.07
C PRO A 134 -26.56 -3.34 4.51
N GLY A 135 -27.49 -3.12 3.57
CA GLY A 135 -27.84 -1.81 3.06
C GLY A 135 -26.95 -1.30 1.91
N ASN A 136 -27.39 -0.20 1.29
CA ASN A 136 -26.59 0.56 0.34
C ASN A 136 -25.65 1.49 1.12
N LYS A 137 -24.35 1.36 0.90
CA LYS A 137 -23.30 1.92 1.78
C LYS A 137 -22.35 2.83 1.04
N LYS A 138 -21.73 3.74 1.80
CA LYS A 138 -20.56 4.52 1.42
C LYS A 138 -19.48 4.42 2.49
N ILE A 139 -18.29 4.90 2.18
CA ILE A 139 -17.12 4.80 3.05
C ILE A 139 -16.48 6.16 3.19
N TYR A 140 -16.24 6.56 4.43
CA TYR A 140 -15.42 7.72 4.78
C TYR A 140 -14.12 7.27 5.40
N ARG A 141 -13.01 7.90 5.00
CA ARG A 141 -11.76 7.83 5.75
C ARG A 141 -11.73 8.97 6.77
N VAL A 142 -11.44 8.61 7.99
CA VAL A 142 -11.37 9.51 9.13
C VAL A 142 -9.91 9.80 9.42
N TYR A 143 -9.53 11.08 9.40
CA TYR A 143 -8.19 11.53 9.72
C TYR A 143 -8.19 12.29 11.05
N GLU A 144 -7.11 12.15 11.81
CA GLU A 144 -6.84 13.03 12.93
C GLU A 144 -6.53 14.44 12.41
N ARG A 145 -7.27 15.45 12.85
CA ARG A 145 -7.15 16.81 12.31
C ARG A 145 -5.75 17.42 12.53
N GLU A 146 -5.15 17.15 13.68
CA GLU A 146 -3.86 17.72 14.06
C GLU A 146 -2.71 17.19 13.20
N THR A 147 -2.68 15.89 12.94
CA THR A 147 -1.56 15.20 12.28
C THR A 147 -1.83 14.86 10.82
N GLY A 148 -3.09 14.85 10.38
CA GLY A 148 -3.51 14.36 9.07
C GLY A 148 -3.36 12.83 8.90
N LYS A 149 -3.09 12.10 9.99
CA LYS A 149 -2.94 10.64 9.97
C LYS A 149 -4.30 9.94 10.04
N ILE A 150 -4.37 8.75 9.44
CA ILE A 150 -5.58 7.92 9.43
C ILE A 150 -5.88 7.42 10.85
N LYS A 151 -7.14 7.60 11.27
CA LYS A 151 -7.69 7.04 12.51
C LYS A 151 -8.46 5.74 12.26
N ALA A 152 -9.36 5.76 11.28
CA ALA A 152 -10.21 4.64 10.91
C ALA A 152 -10.85 4.87 9.53
N ASP A 153 -11.40 3.82 8.95
CA ASP A 153 -12.38 3.93 7.87
C ASP A 153 -13.78 3.67 8.44
N LEU A 154 -14.74 4.53 8.09
CA LEU A 154 -16.13 4.45 8.52
C LEU A 154 -17.02 3.97 7.38
N ILE A 155 -17.64 2.79 7.55
CA ILE A 155 -18.69 2.32 6.66
C ILE A 155 -20.04 2.79 7.20
N CYS A 156 -20.85 3.44 6.36
CA CYS A 156 -22.16 3.96 6.73
C CYS A 156 -23.19 3.75 5.60
N LEU A 157 -24.47 3.97 5.90
CA LEU A 157 -25.49 3.97 4.86
C LEU A 157 -25.34 5.21 3.97
N VAL A 158 -25.76 5.08 2.71
CA VAL A 158 -25.59 6.14 1.69
C VAL A 158 -26.29 7.46 2.05
N ASP A 159 -27.37 7.39 2.82
CA ASP A 159 -28.16 8.52 3.25
C ASP A 159 -27.65 9.22 4.53
N GLU A 160 -26.66 8.65 5.21
CA GLU A 160 -26.07 9.29 6.38
C GLU A 160 -25.13 10.43 5.98
N VAL A 161 -25.22 11.51 6.74
CA VAL A 161 -24.34 12.70 6.60
C VAL A 161 -23.70 12.97 7.95
N PHE A 162 -22.40 13.23 7.95
CA PHE A 162 -21.63 13.51 9.16
C PHE A 162 -21.05 14.92 9.10
N SER A 163 -21.07 15.57 10.27
CA SER A 163 -20.40 16.86 10.48
C SER A 163 -19.12 16.67 11.27
N GLU A 164 -18.06 17.35 10.86
CA GLU A 164 -16.81 17.38 11.62
C GLU A 164 -16.92 18.18 12.93
N ASP A 165 -17.96 19.02 13.03
CA ASP A 165 -18.27 19.84 14.21
C ASP A 165 -19.12 19.11 15.26
N GLU A 166 -19.48 17.84 15.01
CA GLU A 166 -20.19 16.97 15.93
C GLU A 166 -19.34 15.77 16.34
N PRO A 167 -19.55 15.21 17.55
CA PRO A 167 -18.85 13.99 17.95
C PRO A 167 -19.19 12.81 17.05
N LEU A 168 -18.20 12.06 16.61
CA LEU A 168 -18.38 10.85 15.80
C LEU A 168 -18.18 9.61 16.66
N LEU A 169 -19.11 8.65 16.56
CA LEU A 169 -19.04 7.36 17.23
C LEU A 169 -18.90 6.22 16.22
N LEU A 170 -17.85 5.45 16.34
CA LEU A 170 -17.49 4.33 15.50
C LEU A 170 -17.71 3.02 16.25
N PHE A 171 -18.23 2.00 15.56
CA PHE A 171 -18.56 0.70 16.13
C PHE A 171 -17.76 -0.40 15.43
N ASP A 172 -17.00 -1.17 16.18
CA ASP A 172 -16.35 -2.36 15.66
C ASP A 172 -17.40 -3.36 15.15
N PRO A 173 -17.30 -3.86 13.91
CA PRO A 173 -18.29 -4.76 13.33
C PRO A 173 -18.35 -6.15 13.97
N SER A 174 -17.30 -6.55 14.67
CA SER A 174 -17.11 -7.89 15.25
C SER A 174 -17.19 -7.91 16.78
N GLU A 175 -16.81 -6.80 17.42
CA GLU A 175 -16.69 -6.71 18.88
C GLU A 175 -17.60 -5.59 19.44
N PRO A 176 -18.86 -5.91 19.81
CA PRO A 176 -19.88 -4.92 20.16
C PRO A 176 -19.53 -3.96 21.31
N TRP A 177 -18.60 -4.36 22.18
CA TRP A 177 -18.11 -3.52 23.28
C TRP A 177 -17.05 -2.50 22.85
N LYS A 178 -16.38 -2.71 21.72
CA LYS A 178 -15.41 -1.77 21.17
C LYS A 178 -16.12 -0.64 20.45
N LYS A 179 -15.93 0.55 20.96
CA LYS A 179 -16.45 1.79 20.38
C LYS A 179 -15.39 2.87 20.46
N THR A 180 -15.20 3.59 19.38
CA THR A 180 -14.31 4.74 19.35
C THR A 180 -15.14 6.00 19.26
N LYS A 181 -14.96 6.93 20.23
CA LYS A 181 -15.61 8.23 20.23
C LYS A 181 -14.60 9.31 19.87
N LEU A 182 -14.83 9.99 18.78
CA LEU A 182 -14.02 11.13 18.33
C LEU A 182 -14.72 12.43 18.73
N PRO A 183 -14.05 13.33 19.46
CA PRO A 183 -14.60 14.63 19.80
C PRO A 183 -14.89 15.49 18.57
N ALA A 184 -15.86 16.39 18.66
CA ALA A 184 -16.12 17.40 17.65
C ALA A 184 -14.85 18.22 17.34
N GLY A 185 -14.59 18.46 16.07
CA GLY A 185 -13.44 19.24 15.60
C GLY A 185 -12.09 18.52 15.68
N SER A 186 -12.01 17.27 16.22
CA SER A 186 -10.74 16.53 16.33
C SER A 186 -10.37 15.71 15.10
N PHE A 187 -11.25 15.62 14.13
CA PHE A 187 -11.07 14.78 12.93
C PHE A 187 -11.52 15.53 11.67
N THR A 188 -11.14 14.99 10.52
CA THR A 188 -11.66 15.34 9.19
C THR A 188 -12.13 14.10 8.46
N LEU A 189 -13.04 14.27 7.49
CA LEU A 189 -13.67 13.18 6.73
C LEU A 189 -13.39 13.32 5.25
N ARG A 190 -13.10 12.20 4.59
CA ARG A 190 -13.03 12.10 3.13
C ARG A 190 -13.85 10.91 2.65
N GLU A 191 -14.83 11.15 1.79
CA GLU A 191 -15.52 10.06 1.10
C GLU A 191 -14.58 9.37 0.12
N LEU A 192 -14.53 8.03 0.15
CA LEU A 192 -13.57 7.26 -0.64
C LEU A 192 -14.15 6.75 -1.97
N LEU A 193 -15.46 6.60 -2.07
CA LEU A 193 -16.09 6.06 -3.27
C LEU A 193 -16.14 7.13 -4.37
N VAL A 194 -15.65 6.77 -5.54
CA VAL A 194 -15.76 7.59 -6.76
C VAL A 194 -16.58 6.85 -7.80
N PRO A 195 -17.49 7.52 -8.54
CA PRO A 195 -18.28 6.88 -9.58
C PRO A 195 -17.36 6.50 -10.75
N VAL A 196 -17.43 5.24 -11.18
CA VAL A 196 -16.72 4.73 -12.38
C VAL A 196 -17.68 4.55 -13.53
N PHE A 197 -18.89 4.03 -13.25
CA PHE A 197 -19.96 3.89 -14.21
C PHE A 197 -21.23 4.58 -13.69
N LYS A 198 -21.91 5.31 -14.57
CA LYS A 198 -23.21 5.91 -14.33
C LYS A 198 -24.09 5.69 -15.55
N ASP A 199 -25.32 5.18 -15.33
CA ASP A 199 -26.30 4.90 -16.39
C ASP A 199 -25.71 4.06 -17.56
N GLY A 200 -24.91 3.04 -17.22
CA GLY A 200 -24.26 2.14 -18.18
C GLY A 200 -23.07 2.74 -18.93
N LYS A 201 -22.67 3.96 -18.61
CA LYS A 201 -21.53 4.65 -19.27
C LYS A 201 -20.38 4.82 -18.28
N CYS A 202 -19.15 4.57 -18.76
CA CYS A 202 -17.95 4.91 -17.99
C CYS A 202 -17.84 6.43 -17.84
N CYS A 203 -17.80 6.92 -16.61
CA CYS A 203 -17.63 8.34 -16.28
C CYS A 203 -16.29 8.63 -15.57
N TYR A 204 -15.43 7.62 -15.41
CA TYR A 204 -14.12 7.75 -14.81
C TYR A 204 -13.04 7.92 -15.88
N GLU A 205 -12.26 8.98 -15.76
CA GLU A 205 -11.08 9.22 -16.59
C GLU A 205 -9.85 8.70 -15.85
N SER A 206 -9.14 7.76 -16.46
CA SER A 206 -7.95 7.16 -15.85
C SER A 206 -6.81 8.16 -15.74
N PRO A 207 -6.27 8.43 -14.54
CA PRO A 207 -5.13 9.31 -14.38
C PRO A 207 -3.86 8.75 -15.05
N ARG A 208 -2.89 9.62 -15.31
CA ARG A 208 -1.57 9.20 -15.81
C ARG A 208 -0.82 8.44 -14.71
N VAL A 209 0.07 7.52 -15.10
CA VAL A 209 0.84 6.68 -14.17
C VAL A 209 1.58 7.49 -13.10
N MET A 210 2.19 8.63 -13.47
CA MET A 210 2.90 9.48 -12.52
C MET A 210 1.96 10.19 -11.53
N ASP A 211 0.73 10.48 -11.92
CA ASP A 211 -0.29 11.06 -11.04
C ASP A 211 -0.77 10.00 -10.04
N ILE A 212 -0.95 8.74 -10.50
CA ILE A 212 -1.26 7.58 -9.63
C ILE A 212 -0.13 7.36 -8.61
N ARG A 213 1.14 7.40 -9.05
CA ARG A 213 2.29 7.28 -8.15
C ARG A 213 2.30 8.39 -7.10
N SER A 214 2.09 9.63 -7.52
CA SER A 214 2.05 10.78 -6.60
C SER A 214 0.91 10.66 -5.59
N TYR A 215 -0.26 10.18 -6.02
CA TYR A 215 -1.39 9.89 -5.15
C TYR A 215 -1.04 8.79 -4.12
N CYS A 216 -0.46 7.68 -4.58
CA CYS A 216 -0.03 6.58 -3.70
C CYS A 216 0.95 7.07 -2.61
N MET A 217 1.95 7.88 -2.98
CA MET A 217 2.90 8.43 -2.02
C MET A 217 2.22 9.31 -0.97
N LYS A 218 1.30 10.18 -1.39
CA LYS A 218 0.51 11.03 -0.46
C LYS A 218 -0.35 10.20 0.50
N GLU A 219 -0.98 9.13 0.01
CA GLU A 219 -1.77 8.24 0.87
C GLU A 219 -0.89 7.50 1.88
N GLN A 220 0.30 7.04 1.48
CA GLN A 220 1.27 6.42 2.40
C GLN A 220 1.73 7.39 3.50
N ASP A 221 1.84 8.68 3.21
CA ASP A 221 2.19 9.69 4.20
C ASP A 221 1.10 9.90 5.26
N THR A 222 -0.13 9.50 4.99
CA THR A 222 -1.23 9.54 5.98
C THR A 222 -1.23 8.34 6.94
N LEU A 223 -0.48 7.28 6.64
CA LEU A 223 -0.35 6.13 7.53
C LEU A 223 0.61 6.43 8.69
N TRP A 224 0.32 5.86 9.85
CA TRP A 224 1.23 5.83 10.98
C TRP A 224 2.43 4.93 10.68
N ASP A 225 3.58 5.19 11.28
CA ASP A 225 4.80 4.40 11.02
C ASP A 225 4.65 2.95 11.47
N GLU A 226 3.92 2.70 12.55
CA GLU A 226 3.59 1.37 13.03
C GLU A 226 2.67 0.59 12.07
N THR A 227 1.89 1.25 11.25
CA THR A 227 1.07 0.61 10.20
C THR A 227 1.91 0.22 8.98
N LYS A 228 3.01 0.94 8.73
CA LYS A 228 3.90 0.70 7.59
C LYS A 228 4.94 -0.40 7.80
N ARG A 229 5.01 -0.98 9.00
CA ARG A 229 5.94 -2.08 9.30
C ARG A 229 5.58 -3.34 8.53
N PHE A 230 6.59 -4.06 8.05
CA PHE A 230 6.38 -5.37 7.40
C PHE A 230 6.12 -6.48 8.43
N VAL A 231 6.68 -6.36 9.63
CA VAL A 231 6.52 -7.34 10.71
C VAL A 231 5.59 -6.79 11.77
N ASN A 232 4.50 -7.51 12.04
CA ASN A 232 3.46 -7.15 13.02
C ASN A 232 2.97 -5.69 12.83
N PRO A 233 2.41 -5.33 11.65
CA PRO A 233 1.88 -4.00 11.42
C PRO A 233 0.68 -3.72 12.31
N HIS A 234 0.53 -2.46 12.74
CA HIS A 234 -0.70 -2.01 13.37
C HIS A 234 -1.83 -1.97 12.33
N GLN A 235 -3.00 -2.48 12.69
CA GLN A 235 -4.15 -2.51 11.79
C GLN A 235 -4.88 -1.16 11.78
N VAL A 236 -5.32 -0.73 10.60
CA VAL A 236 -6.27 0.36 10.47
C VAL A 236 -7.67 -0.19 10.75
N TYR A 237 -8.39 0.44 11.66
CA TYR A 237 -9.75 0.03 12.01
C TYR A 237 -10.73 0.36 10.88
N VAL A 238 -11.66 -0.57 10.63
CA VAL A 238 -12.77 -0.39 9.69
C VAL A 238 -14.06 -0.58 10.48
N ASP A 239 -14.66 0.51 10.85
CA ASP A 239 -15.77 0.56 11.78
C ASP A 239 -17.09 0.94 11.08
N LEU A 240 -18.21 0.71 11.75
CA LEU A 240 -19.55 1.01 11.28
C LEU A 240 -20.08 2.28 11.92
N SER A 241 -20.96 2.99 11.20
CA SER A 241 -21.81 4.02 11.80
C SER A 241 -22.82 3.40 12.77
N ARG A 242 -23.38 4.23 13.68
CA ARG A 242 -24.43 3.79 14.59
C ARG A 242 -25.61 3.20 13.83
N LYS A 243 -26.12 3.90 12.83
CA LYS A 243 -27.29 3.48 12.06
C LYS A 243 -27.05 2.14 11.34
N LEU A 244 -25.89 1.99 10.69
CA LEU A 244 -25.55 0.73 10.00
C LEU A 244 -25.36 -0.41 11.01
N TYR A 245 -24.71 -0.16 12.14
CA TYR A 245 -24.54 -1.14 13.20
C TYR A 245 -25.90 -1.62 13.75
N ASP A 246 -26.79 -0.69 14.12
CA ASP A 246 -28.12 -1.02 14.64
C ASP A 246 -28.93 -1.79 13.59
N THR A 247 -28.92 -1.37 12.31
CA THR A 247 -29.56 -2.10 11.20
C THR A 247 -29.05 -3.54 11.06
N LYS A 248 -27.74 -3.74 11.23
CA LYS A 248 -27.14 -5.10 11.18
C LYS A 248 -27.65 -5.97 12.33
N ILE A 249 -27.66 -5.43 13.54
CA ILE A 249 -28.14 -6.17 14.74
C ILE A 249 -29.63 -6.52 14.62
N GLU A 250 -30.48 -5.56 14.24
CA GLU A 250 -31.92 -5.79 14.04
C GLU A 250 -32.20 -6.91 13.03
N LEU A 251 -31.45 -6.95 11.91
CA LEU A 251 -31.60 -8.03 10.93
C LEU A 251 -31.11 -9.39 11.43
N LEU A 252 -30.08 -9.41 12.26
CA LEU A 252 -29.60 -10.65 12.89
C LEU A 252 -30.61 -11.18 13.90
N ASP A 253 -31.21 -10.31 14.72
CA ASP A 253 -32.23 -10.67 15.69
C ASP A 253 -33.52 -11.21 15.05
N GLN A 254 -33.90 -10.67 13.87
CA GLN A 254 -35.05 -11.17 13.10
C GLN A 254 -34.85 -12.57 12.51
N MET A 255 -33.62 -13.04 12.40
CA MET A 255 -33.27 -14.33 11.79
C MET A 255 -32.84 -15.38 12.82
N SER A 256 -32.76 -15.00 14.10
CA SER A 256 -32.47 -15.89 15.24
C SER A 256 -33.77 -16.51 15.79
#